data_efdd43814b72b51edfecdf7be938a222
#
_entry.id   efdd43814b72b51edfecdf7be938a222
#
_cell.length_a   1.000
_cell.length_b   1.000
_cell.length_c   1.000
_cell.angle_alpha   90.00
_cell.angle_beta   90.00
_cell.angle_gamma   90.00
#
_symmetry.space_group_name_H-M   'P 1'
#
loop_
_entity.id
_entity.type
_entity.pdbx_description
1 polymer ?
#
loop_
_entity_poly.entity_id
_entity_poly.type
_entity_poly.pdbx_seq_one_letter_code
_entity_poly.pdbx_strand_id
1 'polypeptide(L)'
;MEKKKHLILLVLKLLETETDANHPITQTEITKTISEVYPCDRKTVGRNIKDLKELGYPIVKTTKGFYMNKKIFTVAEIDFVTNAIVAANGMRVEEKEALANNVKDVLNGRYSNK
;
A
#
# COMPACT_ATOMS: atom_id res chain seq x y z
N MET A 1 -23.50 4.63 2.36
CA MET A 1 -22.51 4.96 3.36
C MET A 1 -21.46 3.90 3.45
N GLU A 2 -21.79 2.72 3.94
CA GLU A 2 -20.82 1.61 3.95
C GLU A 2 -20.34 1.28 2.56
N LYS A 3 -21.19 1.47 1.55
CA LYS A 3 -20.86 1.18 0.16
C LYS A 3 -19.64 1.97 -0.32
N LYS A 4 -19.53 3.25 0.07
CA LYS A 4 -18.39 4.08 -0.32
C LYS A 4 -17.10 3.60 0.30
N LYS A 5 -17.18 3.14 1.54
CA LYS A 5 -16.00 2.59 2.24
C LYS A 5 -15.56 1.28 1.58
N HIS A 6 -16.52 0.46 1.16
CA HIS A 6 -16.21 -0.79 0.49
C HIS A 6 -15.47 -0.55 -0.82
N LEU A 7 -15.89 0.47 -1.57
CA LEU A 7 -15.25 0.75 -2.86
C LEU A 7 -13.78 1.10 -2.71
N ILE A 8 -13.42 1.98 -1.78
CA ILE A 8 -12.02 2.35 -1.60
C ILE A 8 -11.17 1.15 -1.19
N LEU A 9 -11.72 0.26 -0.36
CA LEU A 9 -11.02 -0.95 0.05
C LEU A 9 -10.85 -1.92 -1.12
N LEU A 10 -11.84 -2.02 -2.00
CA LEU A 10 -11.74 -2.85 -3.20
C LEU A 10 -10.68 -2.31 -4.16
N VAL A 11 -10.62 -0.99 -4.34
CA VAL A 11 -9.59 -0.36 -5.17
C VAL A 11 -8.22 -0.64 -4.59
N LEU A 12 -8.05 -0.46 -3.28
CA LEU A 12 -6.77 -0.73 -2.63
C LEU A 12 -6.36 -2.19 -2.79
N LYS A 13 -7.28 -3.11 -2.54
CA LYS A 13 -7.00 -4.54 -2.65
C LYS A 13 -6.58 -4.91 -4.07
N LEU A 14 -7.28 -4.39 -5.07
CA LEU A 14 -6.96 -4.67 -6.46
C LEU A 14 -5.57 -4.18 -6.81
N LEU A 15 -5.24 -2.96 -6.40
CA LEU A 15 -3.90 -2.40 -6.65
C LEU A 15 -2.83 -3.22 -5.94
N GLU A 16 -3.07 -3.67 -4.72
CA GLU A 16 -2.08 -4.45 -3.98
C GLU A 16 -1.87 -5.85 -4.55
N THR A 17 -2.92 -6.46 -5.08
CA THR A 17 -2.85 -7.87 -5.51
C THR A 17 -2.60 -8.03 -7.00
N GLU A 18 -3.07 -7.09 -7.84
CA GLU A 18 -3.08 -7.27 -9.29
C GLU A 18 -2.12 -6.35 -10.04
N THR A 19 -1.41 -5.46 -9.36
CA THR A 19 -0.51 -4.53 -10.05
C THR A 19 0.91 -4.59 -9.54
N ASP A 20 1.85 -4.22 -10.42
CA ASP A 20 3.25 -3.98 -10.09
C ASP A 20 3.83 -3.10 -11.21
N ALA A 21 5.13 -2.82 -11.14
CA ALA A 21 5.77 -1.93 -12.13
C ALA A 21 5.66 -2.46 -13.56
N ASN A 22 5.55 -3.78 -13.71
CA ASN A 22 5.46 -4.42 -15.04
C ASN A 22 4.01 -4.64 -15.48
N HIS A 23 3.06 -4.49 -14.54
CA HIS A 23 1.64 -4.76 -14.81
C HIS A 23 0.77 -3.63 -14.28
N PRO A 24 0.90 -2.41 -14.83
CA PRO A 24 0.00 -1.32 -14.44
C PRO A 24 -1.39 -1.57 -14.99
N ILE A 25 -2.40 -0.99 -14.34
CA ILE A 25 -3.79 -1.15 -14.74
C ILE A 25 -4.42 0.25 -14.87
N THR A 26 -5.19 0.47 -15.93
CA THR A 26 -5.80 1.77 -16.15
C THR A 26 -6.99 1.99 -15.21
N GLN A 27 -7.35 3.25 -15.01
CA GLN A 27 -8.51 3.61 -14.22
C GLN A 27 -9.78 2.97 -14.78
N THR A 28 -9.90 2.91 -16.10
CA THR A 28 -11.04 2.27 -16.76
C THR A 28 -11.08 0.78 -16.47
N GLU A 29 -9.93 0.12 -16.53
CA GLU A 29 -9.85 -1.32 -16.22
C GLU A 29 -10.17 -1.60 -14.76
N ILE A 30 -9.70 -0.76 -13.86
CA ILE A 30 -10.01 -0.89 -12.43
C ILE A 30 -11.53 -0.80 -12.23
N THR A 31 -12.14 0.22 -12.84
CA THR A 31 -13.58 0.43 -12.74
C THR A 31 -14.35 -0.77 -13.29
N LYS A 32 -13.94 -1.27 -14.45
CA LYS A 32 -14.60 -2.41 -15.07
C LYS A 32 -14.51 -3.66 -14.19
N THR A 33 -13.34 -3.94 -13.68
CA THR A 33 -13.12 -5.13 -12.85
C THR A 33 -13.96 -5.07 -11.56
N ILE A 34 -13.94 -3.92 -10.88
CA ILE A 34 -14.69 -3.77 -9.64
C ILE A 34 -16.20 -3.79 -9.90
N SER A 35 -16.65 -3.21 -11.03
CA SER A 35 -18.06 -3.15 -11.37
C SER A 35 -18.70 -4.53 -11.54
N GLU A 36 -17.90 -5.56 -11.75
CA GLU A 36 -18.41 -6.94 -11.83
C GLU A 36 -19.00 -7.42 -10.50
N VAL A 37 -18.50 -6.88 -9.40
CA VAL A 37 -18.96 -7.27 -8.06
C VAL A 37 -19.59 -6.10 -7.29
N TYR A 38 -19.26 -4.87 -7.65
CA TYR A 38 -19.72 -3.70 -6.93
C TYR A 38 -19.85 -2.50 -7.90
N PRO A 39 -21.07 -2.12 -8.29
CA PRO A 39 -21.25 -1.05 -9.28
C PRO A 39 -20.58 0.25 -8.86
N CYS A 40 -19.78 0.82 -9.77
CA CYS A 40 -19.07 2.05 -9.51
C CYS A 40 -18.80 2.76 -10.83
N ASP A 41 -18.38 4.02 -10.75
CA ASP A 41 -18.03 4.78 -11.93
C ASP A 41 -16.56 5.19 -11.89
N ARG A 42 -16.05 5.58 -13.06
CA ARG A 42 -14.64 5.91 -13.24
C ARG A 42 -14.21 7.11 -12.40
N LYS A 43 -15.08 8.11 -12.26
CA LYS A 43 -14.76 9.30 -11.47
C LYS A 43 -14.56 8.97 -9.99
N THR A 44 -15.44 8.13 -9.44
CA THR A 44 -15.34 7.72 -8.04
C THR A 44 -14.07 6.90 -7.81
N VAL A 45 -13.77 5.99 -8.73
CA VAL A 45 -12.52 5.20 -8.66
C VAL A 45 -11.32 6.13 -8.69
N GLY A 46 -11.32 7.13 -9.56
CA GLY A 46 -10.22 8.09 -9.62
C GLY A 46 -10.05 8.87 -8.33
N ARG A 47 -11.13 9.28 -7.69
CA ARG A 47 -11.07 9.97 -6.39
C ARG A 47 -10.51 9.04 -5.31
N ASN A 48 -10.92 7.79 -5.33
CA ASN A 48 -10.40 6.81 -4.37
C ASN A 48 -8.90 6.60 -4.52
N ILE A 49 -8.40 6.54 -5.77
CA ILE A 49 -6.96 6.43 -6.02
C ILE A 49 -6.24 7.64 -5.46
N LYS A 50 -6.77 8.84 -5.70
CA LYS A 50 -6.18 10.07 -5.18
C LYS A 50 -6.17 10.06 -3.65
N ASP A 51 -7.28 9.66 -3.04
CA ASP A 51 -7.39 9.59 -1.58
C ASP A 51 -6.36 8.61 -1.00
N LEU A 52 -6.19 7.46 -1.64
CA LEU A 52 -5.21 6.47 -1.20
C LEU A 52 -3.78 7.02 -1.28
N LYS A 53 -3.48 7.76 -2.35
CA LYS A 53 -2.16 8.42 -2.47
C LYS A 53 -1.96 9.43 -1.35
N GLU A 54 -2.97 10.21 -1.04
CA GLU A 54 -2.89 11.21 0.03
C GLU A 54 -2.74 10.55 1.40
N LEU A 55 -3.26 9.35 1.58
CA LEU A 55 -3.09 8.58 2.80
C LEU A 55 -1.71 7.95 2.93
N GLY A 56 -0.90 8.03 1.88
CA GLY A 56 0.48 7.56 1.93
C GLY A 56 0.74 6.24 1.20
N TYR A 57 -0.24 5.68 0.53
CA TYR A 57 -0.01 4.47 -0.26
C TYR A 57 0.84 4.79 -1.48
N PRO A 58 1.85 3.96 -1.78
CA PRO A 58 2.78 4.22 -2.88
C PRO A 58 2.20 3.85 -4.25
N ILE A 59 1.18 4.60 -4.67
CA ILE A 59 0.55 4.40 -5.97
C ILE A 59 1.25 5.28 -6.99
N VAL A 60 1.71 4.66 -8.09
CA VAL A 60 2.41 5.36 -9.17
C VAL A 60 1.53 5.41 -10.41
N LYS A 61 1.45 6.57 -11.04
CA LYS A 61 0.72 6.76 -12.29
C LYS A 61 1.71 6.76 -13.44
N THR A 62 1.42 5.94 -14.46
CA THR A 62 2.22 5.90 -15.68
C THR A 62 1.33 6.12 -16.89
N THR A 63 1.93 6.20 -18.08
CA THR A 63 1.16 6.30 -19.32
C THR A 63 0.33 5.04 -19.57
N LYS A 64 0.69 3.93 -18.95
CA LYS A 64 0.00 2.65 -19.13
C LYS A 64 -1.01 2.36 -18.01
N GLY A 65 -1.05 3.19 -16.97
CA GLY A 65 -1.99 3.02 -15.88
C GLY A 65 -1.35 3.21 -14.51
N PHE A 66 -2.02 2.69 -13.50
CA PHE A 66 -1.57 2.81 -12.11
C PHE A 66 -1.02 1.48 -11.61
N TYR A 67 -0.06 1.55 -10.69
CA TYR A 67 0.39 0.36 -9.98
C TYR A 67 0.78 0.71 -8.56
N MET A 68 0.71 -0.28 -7.67
CA MET A 68 1.19 -0.15 -6.31
C MET A 68 2.68 -0.45 -6.30
N ASN A 69 3.48 0.54 -5.93
CA ASN A 69 4.94 0.37 -5.87
C ASN A 69 5.30 -0.33 -4.56
N LYS A 70 5.22 -1.65 -4.57
CA LYS A 70 5.57 -2.46 -3.40
C LYS A 70 7.08 -2.40 -3.22
N LYS A 71 7.53 -1.43 -2.45
CA LYS A 71 8.93 -1.26 -2.20
C LYS A 71 9.49 -2.48 -1.49
N ILE A 72 10.48 -3.09 -2.10
CA ILE A 72 11.16 -4.23 -1.51
C ILE A 72 12.31 -3.71 -0.66
N PHE A 73 12.29 -4.05 0.63
CA PHE A 73 13.36 -3.64 1.54
C PHE A 73 14.39 -4.76 1.66
N THR A 74 15.67 -4.39 1.57
CA THR A 74 16.75 -5.35 1.82
C THR A 74 16.88 -5.61 3.31
N VAL A 75 17.51 -6.72 3.68
CA VAL A 75 17.78 -7.03 5.09
C VAL A 75 18.55 -5.89 5.74
N ALA A 76 19.53 -5.31 5.04
CA ALA A 76 20.31 -4.19 5.57
C ALA A 76 19.43 -2.97 5.83
N GLU A 77 18.51 -2.68 4.93
CA GLU A 77 17.60 -1.54 5.11
C GLU A 77 16.65 -1.75 6.28
N ILE A 78 16.12 -2.95 6.43
CA ILE A 78 15.24 -3.30 7.55
C ILE A 78 16.02 -3.18 8.86
N ASP A 79 17.24 -3.68 8.91
CA ASP A 79 18.10 -3.58 10.09
C ASP A 79 18.42 -2.13 10.44
N PHE A 80 18.67 -1.30 9.42
CA PHE A 80 18.91 0.12 9.65
C PHE A 80 17.72 0.79 10.34
N VAL A 81 16.50 0.53 9.84
CA VAL A 81 15.29 1.11 10.40
C VAL A 81 15.06 0.62 11.84
N THR A 82 15.21 -0.70 12.07
CA THR A 82 15.00 -1.26 13.40
C THR A 82 16.03 -0.76 14.39
N ASN A 83 17.29 -0.64 13.98
CA ASN A 83 18.35 -0.11 14.83
C ASN A 83 18.12 1.36 15.17
N ALA A 84 17.61 2.16 14.22
CA ALA A 84 17.28 3.55 14.46
C ALA A 84 16.18 3.68 15.53
N ILE A 85 15.21 2.79 15.53
CA ILE A 85 14.15 2.76 16.54
C ILE A 85 14.73 2.42 17.90
N VAL A 86 15.58 1.39 17.98
CA VAL A 86 16.21 0.96 19.23
C VAL A 86 17.07 2.06 19.81
N ALA A 87 17.76 2.84 18.95
CA ALA A 87 18.65 3.93 19.38
C ALA A 87 17.89 5.20 19.74
N ALA A 88 16.59 5.29 19.42
CA ALA A 88 15.82 6.50 19.68
C ALA A 88 15.69 6.78 21.18
N ASN A 89 15.67 8.05 21.53
CA ASN A 89 15.50 8.49 22.90
C ASN A 89 14.02 8.63 23.26
N GLY A 90 13.71 8.57 24.55
CA GLY A 90 12.38 8.86 25.04
C GLY A 90 11.44 7.67 25.18
N MET A 91 11.93 6.48 24.85
CA MET A 91 11.15 5.23 25.00
C MET A 91 11.90 4.26 25.90
N ARG A 92 11.15 3.42 26.60
CA ARG A 92 11.76 2.35 27.38
C ARG A 92 12.26 1.24 26.46
N VAL A 93 13.23 0.47 26.94
CA VAL A 93 13.87 -0.59 26.14
C VAL A 93 12.83 -1.57 25.62
N GLU A 94 11.90 -2.01 26.45
CA GLU A 94 10.87 -2.97 26.06
C GLU A 94 9.97 -2.40 24.96
N GLU A 95 9.64 -1.11 25.06
CA GLU A 95 8.81 -0.44 24.07
C GLU A 95 9.52 -0.31 22.72
N LYS A 96 10.83 0.02 22.77
CA LYS A 96 11.63 0.11 21.56
C LYS A 96 11.74 -1.22 20.84
N GLU A 97 11.97 -2.30 21.61
CA GLU A 97 12.09 -3.63 21.04
C GLU A 97 10.78 -4.08 20.41
N ALA A 98 9.65 -3.83 21.11
CA ALA A 98 8.34 -4.18 20.58
C ALA A 98 8.03 -3.42 19.29
N LEU A 99 8.32 -2.12 19.27
CA LEU A 99 8.10 -1.30 18.07
C LEU A 99 8.99 -1.74 16.93
N ALA A 100 10.27 -1.98 17.19
CA ALA A 100 11.22 -2.43 16.16
C ALA A 100 10.77 -3.76 15.55
N ASN A 101 10.31 -4.70 16.38
CA ASN A 101 9.84 -5.98 15.90
C ASN A 101 8.58 -5.84 15.05
N ASN A 102 7.64 -4.98 15.48
CA ASN A 102 6.42 -4.73 14.72
C ASN A 102 6.73 -4.11 13.36
N VAL A 103 7.63 -3.14 13.31
CA VAL A 103 8.02 -2.50 12.04
C VAL A 103 8.72 -3.52 11.15
N LYS A 104 9.60 -4.33 11.71
CA LYS A 104 10.30 -5.38 10.96
C LYS A 104 9.31 -6.37 10.36
N ASP A 105 8.33 -6.81 11.12
CA ASP A 105 7.32 -7.75 10.64
C ASP A 105 6.50 -7.14 9.50
N VAL A 106 6.11 -5.88 9.63
CA VAL A 106 5.35 -5.18 8.59
C VAL A 106 6.17 -5.07 7.31
N LEU A 107 7.43 -4.67 7.40
CA LEU A 107 8.29 -4.51 6.24
C LEU A 107 8.55 -5.86 5.55
N ASN A 108 8.77 -6.92 6.33
CA ASN A 108 9.01 -8.26 5.77
C ASN A 108 7.72 -8.87 5.22
N GLY A 109 6.61 -8.69 5.90
CA GLY A 109 5.36 -9.33 5.52
C GLY A 109 4.63 -8.65 4.39
N ARG A 110 4.68 -7.31 4.33
CA ARG A 110 3.87 -6.54 3.39
C ARG A 110 4.66 -6.07 2.17
N TYR A 111 5.91 -5.67 2.37
CA TYR A 111 6.68 -5.03 1.31
C TYR A 111 7.95 -5.75 0.94
N SER A 112 8.23 -6.87 1.54
CA SER A 112 9.43 -7.63 1.19
C SER A 112 9.16 -8.57 0.04
N ASN A 113 10.24 -8.88 -0.70
CA ASN A 113 10.19 -9.86 -1.76
C ASN A 113 10.23 -11.27 -1.14
N LYS A 114 9.27 -12.08 -1.52
CA LYS A 114 9.24 -13.46 -1.05
C LYS A 114 9.69 -14.42 -2.12
#